data_0b596dc8e486dbe29883b940bbf23f6e
#
_entry.id   0b596dc8e486dbe29883b940bbf23f6e
#
_cell.length_a   1.000
_cell.length_b   1.000
_cell.length_c   1.000
_cell.angle_alpha   90.00
_cell.angle_beta   90.00
_cell.angle_gamma   90.00
#
_symmetry.space_group_name_H-M   'P 1'
#
loop_
_entity.id
_entity.type
_entity.pdbx_description
1 polymer ?
#
loop_
_entity_poly.entity_id
_entity_poly.type
_entity_poly.pdbx_seq_one_letter_code
_entity_poly.pdbx_strand_id
1 'polypeptide(L)'
;RDRTYPFGAYIAVMEIDVDTGEHEVRQFYALDDCGTRINPMVIEGQVHGGATEGYAIAMGQEIAYDEIGNVKTGTLMDFFLPTAWETPHYTTDHTETPSPHHPIGAKGVGESPNVGSVPAFSNAVHDAFRPFGLKQSHMPHDHWRIWTIARDLGLHG
;
A
#
# COMPACT_ATOMS: atom_id res chain seq x y z
N ARG A 1 28.61 7.69 12.05
CA ARG A 1 27.18 7.73 12.44
C ARG A 1 26.54 6.47 11.91
N ASP A 2 26.27 5.54 12.78
CA ASP A 2 25.73 4.24 12.42
C ASP A 2 24.26 4.41 12.00
N ARG A 3 23.86 3.66 10.96
CA ARG A 3 22.48 3.64 10.47
C ARG A 3 21.93 2.24 10.65
N THR A 4 20.64 2.16 11.01
CA THR A 4 19.91 0.90 11.09
C THR A 4 18.76 0.95 10.12
N TYR A 5 18.52 -0.16 9.44
CA TYR A 5 17.44 -0.28 8.45
C TYR A 5 16.58 -1.48 8.78
N PRO A 6 15.24 -1.28 8.94
CA PRO A 6 14.30 -2.38 8.88
C PRO A 6 14.22 -2.91 7.44
N PHE A 7 13.66 -4.09 7.28
CA PHE A 7 13.30 -4.62 5.97
C PHE A 7 12.03 -5.47 6.11
N GLY A 8 11.37 -5.74 4.98
CA GLY A 8 10.15 -6.51 4.99
C GLY A 8 9.83 -7.08 3.61
N ALA A 9 8.81 -7.92 3.57
CA ALA A 9 8.22 -8.46 2.34
C ALA A 9 6.70 -8.39 2.45
N TYR A 10 6.04 -8.00 1.34
CA TYR A 10 4.60 -7.74 1.33
C TYR A 10 3.97 -8.39 0.10
N ILE A 11 2.81 -9.01 0.31
CA ILE A 11 2.03 -9.65 -0.75
C ILE A 11 0.58 -9.17 -0.63
N ALA A 12 0.05 -8.62 -1.71
CA ALA A 12 -1.35 -8.26 -1.85
C ALA A 12 -2.04 -9.19 -2.84
N VAL A 13 -3.22 -9.70 -2.47
CA VAL A 13 -4.11 -10.45 -3.36
C VAL A 13 -5.36 -9.61 -3.54
N MET A 14 -5.64 -9.22 -4.79
CA MET A 14 -6.75 -8.33 -5.12
C MET A 14 -7.72 -9.00 -6.10
N GLU A 15 -8.99 -8.68 -5.94
CA GLU A 15 -10.03 -8.95 -6.91
C GLU A 15 -10.47 -7.62 -7.52
N ILE A 16 -10.63 -7.59 -8.84
CA ILE A 16 -10.99 -6.39 -9.60
C ILE A 16 -12.20 -6.73 -10.47
N ASP A 17 -13.24 -5.91 -10.35
CA ASP A 17 -14.37 -5.90 -11.27
C ASP A 17 -14.02 -4.99 -12.47
N VAL A 18 -13.89 -5.58 -13.63
CA VAL A 18 -13.48 -4.86 -14.84
C VAL A 18 -14.58 -3.95 -15.36
N ASP A 19 -15.86 -4.25 -15.12
CA ASP A 19 -16.99 -3.48 -15.63
C ASP A 19 -17.23 -2.20 -14.81
N THR A 20 -16.89 -2.21 -13.51
CA THR A 20 -17.10 -1.06 -12.61
C THR A 20 -15.80 -0.36 -12.20
N GLY A 21 -14.67 -1.06 -12.27
CA GLY A 21 -13.39 -0.62 -11.72
C GLY A 21 -13.28 -0.79 -10.20
N GLU A 22 -14.31 -1.35 -9.55
CA GLU A 22 -14.26 -1.67 -8.13
C GLU A 22 -13.19 -2.73 -7.85
N HIS A 23 -12.59 -2.65 -6.69
CA HIS A 23 -11.56 -3.58 -6.27
C HIS A 23 -11.73 -3.95 -4.80
N GLU A 24 -11.31 -5.16 -4.47
CA GLU A 24 -11.29 -5.65 -3.09
C GLU A 24 -9.94 -6.31 -2.80
N VAL A 25 -9.32 -5.93 -1.69
CA VAL A 25 -8.11 -6.62 -1.20
C VAL A 25 -8.55 -7.87 -0.44
N ARG A 26 -8.45 -9.01 -1.08
CA ARG A 26 -8.83 -10.32 -0.51
C ARG A 26 -7.91 -10.77 0.60
N GLN A 27 -6.61 -10.51 0.45
CA GLN A 27 -5.59 -10.89 1.43
C GLN A 27 -4.42 -9.91 1.34
N PHE A 28 -3.86 -9.59 2.49
CA PHE A 28 -2.60 -8.87 2.56
C PHE A 28 -1.70 -9.50 3.61
N TYR A 29 -0.49 -9.84 3.21
CA TYR A 29 0.52 -10.40 4.07
C TYR A 29 1.67 -9.43 4.24
N ALA A 30 2.09 -9.19 5.48
CA ALA A 30 3.23 -8.36 5.82
C ALA A 30 4.20 -9.13 6.72
N LEU A 31 5.44 -9.22 6.30
CA LEU A 31 6.54 -9.76 7.10
C LEU A 31 7.55 -8.63 7.30
N ASP A 32 7.75 -8.20 8.53
CA ASP A 32 8.64 -7.10 8.88
C ASP A 32 9.76 -7.55 9.83
N ASP A 33 10.96 -6.98 9.64
CA ASP A 33 12.10 -7.15 10.53
C ASP A 33 12.54 -5.79 11.07
N CYS A 34 12.24 -5.54 12.32
CA CYS A 34 12.68 -4.35 13.04
C CYS A 34 13.76 -4.67 14.11
N GLY A 35 14.45 -5.80 13.96
CA GLY A 35 15.37 -6.32 14.99
C GLY A 35 14.61 -6.73 16.25
N THR A 36 15.18 -6.51 17.40
CA THR A 36 14.58 -6.88 18.68
C THR A 36 13.25 -6.14 18.91
N ARG A 37 12.18 -6.88 19.09
CA ARG A 37 10.83 -6.37 19.29
C ARG A 37 10.61 -5.95 20.73
N ILE A 38 10.74 -4.67 21.03
CA ILE A 38 10.60 -4.13 22.40
C ILE A 38 9.14 -4.24 22.88
N ASN A 39 8.19 -3.89 22.02
CA ASN A 39 6.76 -4.01 22.29
C ASN A 39 6.02 -4.56 21.06
N PRO A 40 5.71 -5.85 21.02
CA PRO A 40 5.06 -6.48 19.86
C PRO A 40 3.74 -5.84 19.46
N MET A 41 2.89 -5.45 20.41
CA MET A 41 1.60 -4.84 20.15
C MET A 41 1.73 -3.48 19.45
N VAL A 42 2.69 -2.66 19.87
CA VAL A 42 2.98 -1.36 19.23
C VAL A 42 3.52 -1.58 17.83
N ILE A 43 4.40 -2.55 17.62
CA ILE A 43 4.97 -2.88 16.31
C ILE A 43 3.86 -3.32 15.35
N GLU A 44 2.98 -4.22 15.79
CA GLU A 44 1.84 -4.68 14.99
C GLU A 44 0.92 -3.51 14.59
N GLY A 45 0.64 -2.60 15.54
CA GLY A 45 -0.13 -1.38 15.26
C GLY A 45 0.54 -0.48 14.22
N GLN A 46 1.88 -0.36 14.24
CA GLN A 46 2.64 0.38 13.22
C GLN A 46 2.57 -0.31 11.86
N VAL A 47 2.63 -1.64 11.81
CA VAL A 47 2.53 -2.41 10.57
C VAL A 47 1.14 -2.24 9.95
N HIS A 48 0.08 -2.39 10.73
CA HIS A 48 -1.29 -2.19 10.25
C HIS A 48 -1.52 -0.75 9.76
N GLY A 49 -1.10 0.24 10.54
CA GLY A 49 -1.26 1.66 10.19
C GLY A 49 -0.49 2.03 8.92
N GLY A 50 0.77 1.60 8.81
CA GLY A 50 1.59 1.86 7.63
C GLY A 50 1.07 1.15 6.37
N ALA A 51 0.58 -0.09 6.51
CA ALA A 51 -0.04 -0.81 5.39
C ALA A 51 -1.34 -0.16 4.93
N THR A 52 -2.17 0.37 5.86
CA THR A 52 -3.38 1.13 5.53
C THR A 52 -3.06 2.42 4.77
N GLU A 53 -2.05 3.16 5.20
CA GLU A 53 -1.59 4.35 4.47
C GLU A 53 -1.04 3.99 3.09
N GLY A 54 -0.28 2.90 2.99
CA GLY A 54 0.20 2.41 1.70
C GLY A 54 -0.93 2.00 0.74
N TYR A 55 -2.01 1.41 1.26
CA TYR A 55 -3.24 1.18 0.50
C TYR A 55 -3.83 2.50 0.01
N ALA A 56 -3.98 3.47 0.91
CA ALA A 56 -4.52 4.78 0.56
C ALA A 56 -3.74 5.46 -0.57
N ILE A 57 -2.40 5.49 -0.47
CA ILE A 57 -1.52 6.07 -1.49
C ILE A 57 -1.66 5.34 -2.83
N ALA A 58 -1.64 4.00 -2.80
CA ALA A 58 -1.71 3.21 -4.02
C ALA A 58 -3.05 3.30 -4.73
N MET A 59 -4.16 3.41 -3.97
CA MET A 59 -5.51 3.20 -4.49
C MET A 59 -6.35 4.47 -4.60
N GLY A 60 -5.98 5.59 -3.96
CA GLY A 60 -6.87 6.74 -4.02
C GLY A 60 -6.31 8.10 -3.64
N GLN A 61 -5.19 8.18 -2.90
CA GLN A 61 -4.65 9.48 -2.48
C GLN A 61 -3.99 10.21 -3.64
N GLU A 62 -4.45 11.42 -3.90
CA GLU A 62 -3.86 12.32 -4.89
C GLU A 62 -3.94 13.76 -4.40
N ILE A 63 -2.84 14.50 -4.51
CA ILE A 63 -2.86 15.94 -4.34
C ILE A 63 -2.99 16.57 -5.71
N ALA A 64 -4.22 16.96 -6.05
CA ALA A 64 -4.53 17.60 -7.32
C ALA A 64 -4.47 19.12 -7.21
N TYR A 65 -3.98 19.77 -8.27
CA TYR A 65 -3.90 21.22 -8.39
C TYR A 65 -4.77 21.71 -9.53
N ASP A 66 -5.24 22.98 -9.43
CA ASP A 66 -5.84 23.68 -10.54
C ASP A 66 -4.75 24.30 -11.46
N GLU A 67 -5.20 24.95 -12.54
CA GLU A 67 -4.32 25.57 -13.54
C GLU A 67 -3.42 26.69 -12.99
N ILE A 68 -3.76 27.27 -11.85
CA ILE A 68 -3.00 28.35 -11.20
C ILE A 68 -2.29 27.90 -9.94
N GLY A 69 -2.30 26.58 -9.64
CA GLY A 69 -1.53 25.96 -8.55
C GLY A 69 -2.24 25.90 -7.19
N ASN A 70 -3.54 26.15 -7.11
CA ASN A 70 -4.28 25.92 -5.86
C ASN A 70 -4.56 24.42 -5.68
N VAL A 71 -4.45 23.93 -4.44
CA VAL A 71 -4.78 22.55 -4.08
C VAL A 71 -6.29 22.33 -4.18
N LYS A 72 -6.73 21.39 -4.99
CA LYS A 72 -8.13 20.97 -5.14
C LYS A 72 -8.55 19.95 -4.08
N THR A 73 -7.64 19.07 -3.69
CA THR A 73 -7.86 18.00 -2.71
C THR A 73 -7.47 18.40 -1.30
N GLY A 74 -7.82 19.65 -0.89
CA GLY A 74 -7.42 20.24 0.38
C GLY A 74 -8.32 19.91 1.57
N THR A 75 -9.39 19.14 1.37
CA THR A 75 -10.33 18.76 2.43
C THR A 75 -10.54 17.25 2.46
N LEU A 76 -11.06 16.71 3.57
CA LEU A 76 -11.42 15.31 3.69
C LEU A 76 -12.62 14.89 2.81
N MET A 77 -13.26 15.84 2.14
CA MET A 77 -14.29 15.56 1.12
C MET A 77 -13.66 15.18 -0.23
N ASP A 78 -12.44 15.63 -0.49
CA ASP A 78 -11.77 15.51 -1.77
C ASP A 78 -10.53 14.60 -1.69
N PHE A 79 -9.90 14.53 -0.50
CA PHE A 79 -8.72 13.71 -0.26
C PHE A 79 -9.13 12.34 0.28
N PHE A 80 -8.73 11.27 -0.40
CA PHE A 80 -9.07 9.92 0.00
C PHE A 80 -8.41 9.53 1.33
N LEU A 81 -9.22 9.19 2.31
CA LEU A 81 -8.79 8.61 3.57
C LEU A 81 -9.59 7.32 3.79
N PRO A 82 -8.96 6.14 3.76
CA PRO A 82 -9.67 4.89 3.88
C PRO A 82 -10.36 4.78 5.24
N THR A 83 -11.59 4.30 5.21
CA THR A 83 -12.35 3.95 6.41
C THR A 83 -12.06 2.51 6.82
N ALA A 84 -12.63 2.07 7.94
CA ALA A 84 -12.51 0.68 8.38
C ALA A 84 -13.16 -0.30 7.38
N TRP A 85 -14.02 0.17 6.48
CA TRP A 85 -14.65 -0.65 5.45
C TRP A 85 -13.69 -0.98 4.30
N GLU A 86 -12.92 0.01 3.84
CA GLU A 86 -11.95 -0.18 2.77
C GLU A 86 -10.64 -0.82 3.26
N THR A 87 -10.38 -0.71 4.57
CA THR A 87 -9.14 -1.26 5.15
C THR A 87 -9.15 -2.79 5.10
N PRO A 88 -8.19 -3.42 4.41
CA PRO A 88 -8.15 -4.87 4.32
C PRO A 88 -7.79 -5.54 5.65
N HIS A 89 -8.09 -6.82 5.73
CA HIS A 89 -7.57 -7.64 6.83
C HIS A 89 -6.10 -7.97 6.60
N TYR A 90 -5.24 -7.63 7.57
CA TYR A 90 -3.81 -7.87 7.51
C TYR A 90 -3.42 -9.16 8.23
N THR A 91 -2.65 -10.01 7.57
CA THR A 91 -1.93 -11.12 8.20
C THR A 91 -0.47 -10.70 8.34
N THR A 92 -0.03 -10.53 9.58
CA THR A 92 1.32 -10.03 9.89
C THR A 92 2.16 -11.11 10.56
N ASP A 93 3.44 -11.14 10.22
CA ASP A 93 4.45 -11.95 10.89
C ASP A 93 5.77 -11.17 10.94
N HIS A 94 6.81 -11.73 11.52
CA HIS A 94 8.07 -11.06 11.71
C HIS A 94 9.27 -12.00 11.62
N THR A 95 10.39 -11.42 11.24
CA THR A 95 11.71 -11.99 11.49
C THR A 95 12.46 -11.09 12.47
N GLU A 96 13.54 -11.57 13.04
CA GLU A 96 14.34 -10.82 14.00
C GLU A 96 15.82 -10.89 13.64
N THR A 97 16.33 -9.79 13.08
CA THR A 97 17.75 -9.59 12.76
C THR A 97 18.24 -8.39 13.58
N PRO A 98 18.82 -8.61 14.78
CA PRO A 98 19.24 -7.53 15.65
C PRO A 98 20.27 -6.62 14.99
N SER A 99 20.11 -5.31 15.20
CA SER A 99 21.12 -4.34 14.76
C SER A 99 22.42 -4.47 15.56
N PRO A 100 23.58 -4.57 14.91
CA PRO A 100 24.87 -4.59 15.61
C PRO A 100 25.26 -3.22 16.18
N HIS A 101 24.57 -2.15 15.78
CA HIS A 101 24.87 -0.76 16.14
C HIS A 101 24.07 -0.23 17.34
N HIS A 102 23.22 -1.08 17.91
CA HIS A 102 22.38 -0.71 19.06
C HIS A 102 22.42 -1.80 20.12
N PRO A 103 22.65 -1.46 21.41
CA PRO A 103 22.79 -2.47 22.46
C PRO A 103 21.61 -3.42 22.64
N ILE A 104 20.39 -2.94 22.34
CA ILE A 104 19.17 -3.75 22.39
C ILE A 104 18.93 -4.50 21.06
N GLY A 105 19.58 -4.08 19.97
CA GLY A 105 19.40 -4.65 18.65
C GLY A 105 18.13 -4.19 17.92
N ALA A 106 17.40 -3.23 18.46
CA ALA A 106 16.19 -2.71 17.81
C ALA A 106 16.52 -1.86 16.57
N LYS A 107 15.57 -1.83 15.62
CA LYS A 107 15.56 -0.98 14.43
C LYS A 107 14.24 -0.23 14.36
N GLY A 108 14.14 0.78 13.49
CA GLY A 108 12.88 1.46 13.25
C GLY A 108 11.85 0.53 12.60
N VAL A 109 10.54 0.83 12.77
CA VAL A 109 9.47 0.06 12.13
C VAL A 109 8.38 0.97 11.53
N GLY A 110 8.33 2.25 11.91
CA GLY A 110 7.21 3.14 11.57
C GLY A 110 6.98 3.31 10.07
N GLU A 111 8.02 3.39 9.27
CA GLU A 111 7.91 3.64 7.82
C GLU A 111 8.01 2.37 6.97
N SER A 112 8.58 1.28 7.49
CA SER A 112 8.80 0.04 6.74
C SER A 112 7.53 -0.47 6.05
N PRO A 113 6.41 -0.65 6.76
CA PRO A 113 5.19 -1.15 6.15
C PRO A 113 4.58 -0.19 5.11
N ASN A 114 4.72 1.12 5.28
CA ASN A 114 4.26 2.08 4.30
C ASN A 114 5.07 1.98 3.00
N VAL A 115 6.40 1.98 3.10
CA VAL A 115 7.29 1.88 1.94
C VAL A 115 7.06 0.60 1.13
N GLY A 116 6.81 -0.53 1.81
CA GLY A 116 6.62 -1.82 1.15
C GLY A 116 5.21 -2.08 0.62
N SER A 117 4.18 -1.58 1.31
CA SER A 117 2.78 -1.83 0.93
C SER A 117 2.34 -1.05 -0.30
N VAL A 118 2.79 0.19 -0.50
CA VAL A 118 2.48 0.98 -1.70
C VAL A 118 2.79 0.19 -2.98
N PRO A 119 4.03 -0.27 -3.20
CA PRO A 119 4.32 -1.07 -4.39
C PRO A 119 3.62 -2.44 -4.39
N ALA A 120 3.35 -3.05 -3.24
CA ALA A 120 2.64 -4.32 -3.19
C ALA A 120 1.22 -4.22 -3.76
N PHE A 121 0.45 -3.19 -3.36
CA PHE A 121 -0.87 -2.95 -3.91
C PHE A 121 -0.81 -2.56 -5.40
N SER A 122 0.09 -1.65 -5.78
CA SER A 122 0.25 -1.25 -7.17
C SER A 122 0.65 -2.41 -8.08
N ASN A 123 1.54 -3.29 -7.61
CA ASN A 123 1.95 -4.49 -8.32
C ASN A 123 0.80 -5.49 -8.48
N ALA A 124 -0.08 -5.63 -7.47
CA ALA A 124 -1.24 -6.50 -7.56
C ALA A 124 -2.22 -6.05 -8.66
N VAL A 125 -2.50 -4.74 -8.75
CA VAL A 125 -3.29 -4.18 -9.86
C VAL A 125 -2.61 -4.44 -11.19
N HIS A 126 -1.32 -4.16 -11.29
CA HIS A 126 -0.56 -4.39 -12.52
C HIS A 126 -0.55 -5.87 -12.93
N ASP A 127 -0.38 -6.78 -11.97
CA ASP A 127 -0.36 -8.22 -12.23
C ASP A 127 -1.72 -8.75 -12.72
N ALA A 128 -2.83 -8.21 -12.19
CA ALA A 128 -4.18 -8.55 -12.65
C ALA A 128 -4.38 -8.25 -14.14
N PHE A 129 -3.84 -7.14 -14.64
CA PHE A 129 -4.00 -6.73 -16.05
C PHE A 129 -2.86 -7.14 -16.97
N ARG A 130 -1.74 -7.63 -16.43
CA ARG A 130 -0.58 -8.08 -17.21
C ARG A 130 -0.91 -9.16 -18.25
N PRO A 131 -1.75 -10.18 -17.97
CA PRO A 131 -2.12 -11.19 -18.96
C PRO A 131 -2.87 -10.62 -20.17
N PHE A 132 -3.50 -9.45 -20.01
CA PHE A 132 -4.25 -8.74 -21.04
C PHE A 132 -3.43 -7.69 -21.79
N GLY A 133 -2.13 -7.57 -21.47
CA GLY A 133 -1.20 -6.71 -22.18
C GLY A 133 -0.89 -5.37 -21.55
N LEU A 134 -1.31 -5.11 -20.31
CA LEU A 134 -0.91 -3.91 -19.58
C LEU A 134 0.61 -3.87 -19.41
N LYS A 135 1.23 -2.80 -19.88
CA LYS A 135 2.68 -2.59 -19.79
C LYS A 135 3.06 -1.72 -18.59
N GLN A 136 2.26 -0.70 -18.32
CA GLN A 136 2.50 0.27 -17.26
C GLN A 136 1.20 0.92 -16.82
N SER A 137 1.08 1.22 -15.54
CA SER A 137 0.00 2.03 -14.97
C SER A 137 0.59 3.02 -13.95
N HIS A 138 -0.15 4.08 -13.66
CA HIS A 138 0.24 5.11 -12.70
C HIS A 138 -0.70 5.10 -11.50
N MET A 139 -0.14 5.27 -10.32
CA MET A 139 -0.91 5.50 -9.09
C MET A 139 -1.49 6.93 -9.05
N PRO A 140 -2.56 7.13 -8.28
CA PRO A 140 -3.33 6.11 -7.57
C PRO A 140 -4.16 5.26 -8.55
N HIS A 141 -4.47 4.01 -8.16
CA HIS A 141 -5.33 3.10 -8.93
C HIS A 141 -6.78 3.21 -8.44
N ASP A 142 -7.38 4.39 -8.55
CA ASP A 142 -8.80 4.60 -8.23
C ASP A 142 -9.72 3.84 -9.20
N HIS A 143 -11.00 3.72 -8.82
CA HIS A 143 -11.99 2.98 -9.62
C HIS A 143 -12.05 3.46 -11.07
N TRP A 144 -11.95 4.77 -11.30
CA TRP A 144 -11.98 5.35 -12.64
C TRP A 144 -10.75 4.95 -13.48
N ARG A 145 -9.57 4.97 -12.89
CA ARG A 145 -8.33 4.56 -13.56
C ARG A 145 -8.32 3.06 -13.86
N ILE A 146 -8.77 2.23 -12.90
CA ILE A 146 -8.92 0.78 -13.10
C ILE A 146 -9.92 0.50 -14.24
N TRP A 147 -11.09 1.13 -14.20
CA TRP A 147 -12.09 1.00 -15.25
C TRP A 147 -11.56 1.43 -16.62
N THR A 148 -10.81 2.53 -16.66
CA THR A 148 -10.19 3.03 -17.89
C THR A 148 -9.18 2.03 -18.45
N ILE A 149 -8.35 1.43 -17.59
CA ILE A 149 -7.41 0.37 -18.01
C ILE A 149 -8.18 -0.81 -18.61
N ALA A 150 -9.22 -1.29 -17.93
CA ALA A 150 -10.02 -2.42 -18.40
C ALA A 150 -10.67 -2.13 -19.76
N ARG A 151 -11.24 -0.94 -19.93
CA ARG A 151 -11.81 -0.47 -21.22
C ARG A 151 -10.76 -0.44 -22.33
N ASP A 152 -9.61 0.14 -22.08
CA ASP A 152 -8.56 0.31 -23.09
C ASP A 152 -7.93 -1.02 -23.49
N LEU A 153 -8.02 -2.03 -22.64
CA LEU A 153 -7.64 -3.42 -22.91
C LEU A 153 -8.78 -4.24 -23.53
N GLY A 154 -9.97 -3.67 -23.70
CA GLY A 154 -11.13 -4.35 -24.31
C GLY A 154 -11.74 -5.45 -23.43
N LEU A 155 -11.70 -5.28 -22.11
CA LEU A 155 -12.19 -6.27 -21.14
C LEU A 155 -13.66 -6.06 -20.74
N HIS A 156 -14.30 -4.99 -21.18
CA HIS A 156 -15.72 -4.76 -20.96
C HIS A 156 -16.53 -5.67 -21.87
N GLY A 157 -17.53 -6.38 -21.30
CA GLY A 157 -18.46 -7.26 -22.01
C GLY A 157 -19.60 -6.52 -22.70
#